data_c74eaf9ef77994798672f388351227ad
#
_entry.id   c74eaf9ef77994798672f388351227ad
#
_cell.length_a   1.000
_cell.length_b   1.000
_cell.length_c   1.000
_cell.angle_alpha   90.00
_cell.angle_beta   90.00
_cell.angle_gamma   90.00
#
_symmetry.space_group_name_H-M   'P 1'
#
loop_
_entity.id
_entity.type
_entity.pdbx_description
1 polymer ?
#
loop_
_entity_poly.entity_id
_entity_poly.type
_entity_poly.pdbx_seq_one_letter_code
_entity_poly.pdbx_strand_id
1 'polypeptide(L)'
;MSNEKTKKIWLNPRRKTTLFIAVGIFILLGICLWGVFMDTTLYAPNYDLKRLAPSLEHPFGTDKLGRDMFYRTICGLSLSIKIGLMAAFLSSVIALILGSMSAIFGGWIDDAVNFCVDLCMGVPHLVLLLLISIAVGGGANGVIFGVVCTHWPGLTRIVRAEVMQIRSTQYVQVARKMGKSRLHIAMQHIVPHVFPQYIVGLVLLFPHAILHEAGVTFLGYGLSLDTPAVGIILSESMKYLATGMWWLGFFPGIALLLVVHLFNSIGDYMKILVDPQSSRE
;
A
#
# COMPACT_ATOMS: atom_id res chain seq x y z
N MET A 1 -10.46 -55.78 -11.40
CA MET A 1 -11.14 -54.55 -10.96
C MET A 1 -10.04 -53.57 -10.54
N SER A 2 -9.69 -52.70 -11.45
CA SER A 2 -8.58 -51.73 -11.32
C SER A 2 -9.13 -50.47 -10.68
N ASN A 3 -8.61 -50.15 -9.51
CA ASN A 3 -8.96 -48.96 -8.75
C ASN A 3 -8.08 -47.81 -9.26
N GLU A 4 -8.55 -47.09 -10.28
CA GLU A 4 -7.98 -45.83 -10.72
C GLU A 4 -8.15 -44.78 -9.59
N LYS A 5 -7.13 -44.68 -8.75
CA LYS A 5 -6.98 -43.55 -7.83
C LYS A 5 -6.78 -42.32 -8.71
N THR A 6 -7.85 -41.56 -8.93
CA THR A 6 -7.77 -40.19 -9.42
C THR A 6 -6.77 -39.42 -8.57
N LYS A 7 -5.54 -39.23 -9.10
CA LYS A 7 -4.54 -38.32 -8.54
C LYS A 7 -5.16 -36.91 -8.58
N LYS A 8 -5.77 -36.49 -7.46
CA LYS A 8 -6.00 -35.07 -7.23
C LYS A 8 -4.64 -34.39 -7.40
N ILE A 9 -4.50 -33.60 -8.45
CA ILE A 9 -3.34 -32.76 -8.67
C ILE A 9 -3.36 -31.69 -7.58
N TRP A 10 -2.83 -32.03 -6.41
CA TRP A 10 -2.59 -31.04 -5.36
C TRP A 10 -1.44 -30.18 -5.86
N LEU A 11 -1.76 -28.99 -6.36
CA LEU A 11 -0.76 -27.99 -6.66
C LEU A 11 0.11 -27.81 -5.41
N ASN A 12 1.42 -27.92 -5.59
CA ASN A 12 2.42 -27.68 -4.55
C ASN A 12 2.04 -26.36 -3.82
N PRO A 13 2.06 -26.29 -2.48
CA PRO A 13 1.69 -25.10 -1.71
C PRO A 13 2.33 -23.80 -2.25
N ARG A 14 3.61 -23.87 -2.64
CA ARG A 14 4.30 -22.73 -3.27
C ARG A 14 3.67 -22.30 -4.60
N ARG A 15 3.23 -23.23 -5.44
CA ARG A 15 2.57 -22.90 -6.72
C ARG A 15 1.21 -22.23 -6.48
N LYS A 16 0.46 -22.67 -5.47
CA LYS A 16 -0.80 -22.01 -5.08
C LYS A 16 -0.56 -20.58 -4.64
N THR A 17 0.43 -20.37 -3.77
CA THR A 17 0.83 -19.05 -3.28
C THR A 17 1.27 -18.13 -4.43
N THR A 18 2.13 -18.62 -5.32
CA THR A 18 2.60 -17.84 -6.48
C THR A 18 1.44 -17.51 -7.43
N LEU A 19 0.53 -18.46 -7.68
CA LEU A 19 -0.65 -18.22 -8.51
C LEU A 19 -1.56 -17.16 -7.89
N PHE A 20 -1.80 -17.22 -6.57
CA PHE A 20 -2.60 -16.22 -5.86
C PHE A 20 -2.01 -14.82 -6.00
N ILE A 21 -0.70 -14.68 -5.77
CA ILE A 21 0.01 -13.41 -5.94
C ILE A 21 -0.13 -12.89 -7.38
N ALA A 22 0.11 -13.76 -8.38
CA ALA A 22 0.02 -13.38 -9.79
C ALA A 22 -1.41 -12.90 -10.17
N VAL A 23 -2.44 -13.62 -9.74
CA VAL A 23 -3.85 -13.24 -9.95
C VAL A 23 -4.16 -11.93 -9.24
N GLY A 24 -3.71 -11.75 -8.00
CA GLY A 24 -3.90 -10.51 -7.24
C GLY A 24 -3.27 -9.31 -7.94
N ILE A 25 -2.02 -9.44 -8.37
CA ILE A 25 -1.31 -8.39 -9.13
C ILE A 25 -2.05 -8.10 -10.45
N PHE A 26 -2.52 -9.14 -11.16
CA PHE A 26 -3.27 -8.97 -12.40
C PHE A 26 -4.57 -8.18 -12.19
N ILE A 27 -5.32 -8.45 -11.11
CA ILE A 27 -6.53 -7.71 -10.75
C ILE A 27 -6.21 -6.24 -10.46
N LEU A 28 -5.17 -5.98 -9.65
CA LEU A 28 -4.76 -4.61 -9.30
C LEU A 28 -4.31 -3.82 -10.52
N LEU A 29 -3.50 -4.44 -11.39
CA LEU A 29 -3.11 -3.84 -12.66
C LEU A 29 -4.32 -3.60 -13.57
N GLY A 30 -5.27 -4.53 -13.61
CA GLY A 30 -6.53 -4.38 -14.36
C GLY A 30 -7.32 -3.15 -13.89
N ILE A 31 -7.48 -2.95 -12.58
CA ILE A 31 -8.15 -1.76 -12.02
C ILE A 31 -7.38 -0.49 -12.41
N CYS A 32 -6.05 -0.50 -12.26
CA CYS A 32 -5.22 0.66 -12.58
C CYS A 32 -5.30 1.03 -14.07
N LEU A 33 -5.15 0.04 -14.96
CA LEU A 33 -5.20 0.27 -16.41
C LEU A 33 -6.60 0.70 -16.86
N TRP A 34 -7.63 0.02 -16.37
CA TRP A 34 -9.01 0.41 -16.70
C TRP A 34 -9.30 1.86 -16.31
N GLY A 35 -8.96 2.26 -15.06
CA GLY A 35 -9.17 3.63 -14.62
C GLY A 35 -8.32 4.68 -15.35
N VAL A 36 -7.17 4.28 -15.94
CA VAL A 36 -6.33 5.20 -16.76
C VAL A 36 -6.90 5.42 -18.16
N PHE A 37 -7.36 4.31 -18.79
CA PHE A 37 -7.84 4.34 -20.17
C PHE A 37 -9.36 4.56 -20.28
N MET A 38 -10.04 4.69 -19.12
CA MET A 38 -11.48 4.93 -19.08
C MET A 38 -11.82 6.30 -19.62
N ASP A 39 -12.82 6.34 -20.54
CA ASP A 39 -13.38 7.59 -21.01
C ASP A 39 -14.11 8.32 -19.88
N THR A 40 -13.77 9.58 -19.67
CA THR A 40 -14.40 10.43 -18.65
C THR A 40 -15.90 10.66 -18.89
N THR A 41 -16.38 10.45 -20.09
CA THR A 41 -17.81 10.54 -20.44
C THR A 41 -18.65 9.52 -19.71
N LEU A 42 -18.09 8.34 -19.34
CA LEU A 42 -18.81 7.26 -18.64
C LEU A 42 -19.26 7.65 -17.23
N TYR A 43 -18.58 8.59 -16.59
CA TYR A 43 -18.98 9.13 -15.29
C TYR A 43 -19.19 10.65 -15.32
N ALA A 44 -19.43 11.21 -16.50
CA ALA A 44 -19.84 12.61 -16.64
C ALA A 44 -21.24 12.84 -16.03
N PRO A 45 -21.54 14.06 -15.57
CA PRO A 45 -22.87 14.38 -15.07
C PRO A 45 -23.95 14.16 -16.15
N ASN A 46 -24.97 13.39 -15.82
CA ASN A 46 -26.19 13.19 -16.64
C ASN A 46 -27.42 13.42 -15.77
N TYR A 47 -28.01 14.59 -15.92
CA TYR A 47 -29.09 15.03 -15.05
C TYR A 47 -30.39 14.22 -15.19
N ASP A 48 -30.56 13.45 -16.26
CA ASP A 48 -31.72 12.57 -16.47
C ASP A 48 -31.62 11.27 -15.63
N LEU A 49 -30.40 10.90 -15.23
CA LEU A 49 -30.10 9.68 -14.49
C LEU A 49 -29.82 9.92 -12.99
N LYS A 50 -30.37 11.00 -12.42
CA LYS A 50 -30.11 11.37 -11.02
C LYS A 50 -30.69 10.35 -10.03
N ARG A 51 -29.87 9.99 -9.00
CA ARG A 51 -30.31 9.25 -7.81
C ARG A 51 -30.94 7.89 -8.14
N LEU A 52 -30.50 7.24 -9.20
CA LEU A 52 -30.97 5.89 -9.51
C LEU A 52 -30.37 4.89 -8.51
N ALA A 53 -31.21 4.01 -7.99
CA ALA A 53 -30.76 2.88 -7.17
C ALA A 53 -29.94 1.91 -8.02
N PRO A 54 -29.10 1.05 -7.39
CA PRO A 54 -28.37 0.01 -8.08
C PRO A 54 -29.24 -0.84 -8.99
N SER A 55 -28.79 -1.05 -10.24
CA SER A 55 -29.48 -1.81 -11.28
C SER A 55 -28.45 -2.55 -12.15
N LEU A 56 -28.91 -3.35 -13.12
CA LEU A 56 -28.01 -4.00 -14.08
C LEU A 56 -27.30 -3.00 -15.00
N GLU A 57 -27.93 -1.86 -15.30
CA GLU A 57 -27.35 -0.79 -16.12
C GLU A 57 -26.38 0.07 -15.31
N HIS A 58 -26.70 0.30 -14.03
CA HIS A 58 -25.89 1.07 -13.09
C HIS A 58 -25.60 0.22 -11.83
N PRO A 59 -24.58 -0.66 -11.84
CA PRO A 59 -24.38 -1.64 -10.77
C PRO A 59 -24.20 -1.02 -9.37
N PHE A 60 -23.60 0.17 -9.27
CA PHE A 60 -23.44 0.92 -8.02
C PHE A 60 -24.42 2.10 -7.89
N GLY A 61 -25.42 2.17 -8.80
CA GLY A 61 -26.35 3.29 -8.87
C GLY A 61 -25.70 4.57 -9.37
N THR A 62 -26.46 5.67 -9.29
CA THR A 62 -26.01 7.00 -9.69
C THR A 62 -26.11 8.01 -8.55
N ASP A 63 -25.32 9.07 -8.62
CA ASP A 63 -25.30 10.13 -7.61
C ASP A 63 -26.30 11.27 -7.91
N LYS A 64 -26.21 12.37 -7.14
CA LYS A 64 -27.05 13.56 -7.29
C LYS A 64 -26.91 14.27 -8.63
N LEU A 65 -25.80 14.07 -9.34
CA LEU A 65 -25.53 14.65 -10.66
C LEU A 65 -25.80 13.66 -11.79
N GLY A 66 -26.26 12.42 -11.44
CA GLY A 66 -26.46 11.34 -12.40
C GLY A 66 -25.18 10.68 -12.88
N ARG A 67 -24.07 10.87 -12.15
CA ARG A 67 -22.80 10.21 -12.47
C ARG A 67 -22.86 8.74 -12.08
N ASP A 68 -22.41 7.85 -12.96
CA ASP A 68 -22.35 6.42 -12.68
C ASP A 68 -21.29 6.12 -11.61
N MET A 69 -21.73 5.50 -10.50
CA MET A 69 -20.89 5.26 -9.35
C MET A 69 -19.92 4.09 -9.54
N PHE A 70 -20.20 3.15 -10.43
CA PHE A 70 -19.30 2.05 -10.73
C PHE A 70 -18.04 2.56 -11.44
N TYR A 71 -18.22 3.28 -12.55
CA TYR A 71 -17.10 3.84 -13.30
C TYR A 71 -16.32 4.86 -12.48
N ARG A 72 -17.03 5.70 -11.72
CA ARG A 72 -16.41 6.68 -10.83
C ARG A 72 -15.58 6.01 -9.73
N THR A 73 -16.04 4.87 -9.18
CA THR A 73 -15.30 4.10 -8.18
C THR A 73 -14.05 3.46 -8.77
N ILE A 74 -14.12 2.86 -9.96
CA ILE A 74 -12.94 2.28 -10.62
C ILE A 74 -11.88 3.36 -10.91
N CYS A 75 -12.29 4.51 -11.42
CA CYS A 75 -11.38 5.63 -11.65
C CYS A 75 -10.76 6.13 -10.34
N GLY A 76 -11.57 6.24 -9.27
CA GLY A 76 -11.12 6.62 -7.93
C GLY A 76 -10.11 5.65 -7.34
N LEU A 77 -10.38 4.34 -7.42
CA LEU A 77 -9.44 3.31 -6.98
C LEU A 77 -8.11 3.37 -7.74
N SER A 78 -8.17 3.52 -9.07
CA SER A 78 -6.97 3.66 -9.89
C SER A 78 -6.10 4.84 -9.43
N LEU A 79 -6.71 5.98 -9.12
CA LEU A 79 -6.00 7.15 -8.64
C LEU A 79 -5.43 6.94 -7.23
N SER A 80 -6.23 6.43 -6.30
CA SER A 80 -5.78 6.15 -4.92
C SER A 80 -4.66 5.10 -4.90
N ILE A 81 -4.73 4.06 -5.74
CA ILE A 81 -3.66 3.07 -5.88
C ILE A 81 -2.36 3.74 -6.36
N LYS A 82 -2.40 4.59 -7.38
CA LYS A 82 -1.21 5.28 -7.91
C LYS A 82 -0.56 6.17 -6.85
N ILE A 83 -1.37 6.98 -6.14
CA ILE A 83 -0.87 7.86 -5.08
C ILE A 83 -0.27 7.03 -3.95
N GLY A 84 -0.98 5.99 -3.51
CA GLY A 84 -0.51 5.09 -2.45
C GLY A 84 0.78 4.36 -2.82
N LEU A 85 0.88 3.85 -4.07
CA LEU A 85 2.09 3.19 -4.58
C LEU A 85 3.29 4.14 -4.57
N MET A 86 3.12 5.35 -5.11
CA MET A 86 4.20 6.34 -5.17
C MET A 86 4.65 6.75 -3.77
N ALA A 87 3.72 7.03 -2.87
CA ALA A 87 4.02 7.42 -1.50
C ALA A 87 4.71 6.29 -0.71
N ALA A 88 4.21 5.06 -0.80
CA ALA A 88 4.80 3.90 -0.15
C ALA A 88 6.20 3.59 -0.69
N PHE A 89 6.40 3.68 -2.01
CA PHE A 89 7.73 3.49 -2.61
C PHE A 89 8.74 4.53 -2.08
N LEU A 90 8.41 5.82 -2.13
CA LEU A 90 9.30 6.87 -1.63
C LEU A 90 9.60 6.70 -0.14
N SER A 91 8.57 6.40 0.67
CA SER A 91 8.73 6.13 2.10
C SER A 91 9.62 4.93 2.38
N SER A 92 9.48 3.85 1.60
CA SER A 92 10.29 2.64 1.74
C SER A 92 11.76 2.87 1.40
N VAL A 93 12.06 3.71 0.40
CA VAL A 93 13.44 4.09 0.06
C VAL A 93 14.10 4.83 1.23
N ILE A 94 13.38 5.77 1.85
CA ILE A 94 13.85 6.46 3.06
C ILE A 94 14.12 5.44 4.19
N ALA A 95 13.18 4.51 4.40
CA ALA A 95 13.30 3.48 5.42
C ALA A 95 14.51 2.56 5.19
N LEU A 96 14.76 2.15 3.94
CA LEU A 96 15.91 1.32 3.59
C LEU A 96 17.23 2.03 3.87
N ILE A 97 17.34 3.30 3.46
CA ILE A 97 18.53 4.11 3.65
C ILE A 97 18.79 4.32 5.15
N LEU A 98 17.80 4.86 5.88
CA LEU A 98 17.96 5.20 7.30
C LEU A 98 18.15 3.96 8.17
N GLY A 99 17.38 2.88 7.95
CA GLY A 99 17.53 1.64 8.69
C GLY A 99 18.88 0.96 8.46
N SER A 100 19.36 0.95 7.21
CA SER A 100 20.69 0.42 6.90
C SER A 100 21.81 1.27 7.47
N MET A 101 21.75 2.60 7.34
CA MET A 101 22.75 3.52 7.90
C MET A 101 22.83 3.38 9.41
N SER A 102 21.70 3.40 10.10
CA SER A 102 21.59 3.23 11.55
C SER A 102 22.30 1.95 12.00
N ALA A 103 21.98 0.81 11.40
CA ALA A 103 22.54 -0.48 11.77
C ALA A 103 24.03 -0.66 11.38
N ILE A 104 24.49 -0.12 10.23
CA ILE A 104 25.86 -0.29 9.73
C ILE A 104 26.83 0.60 10.48
N PHE A 105 26.51 1.86 10.68
CA PHE A 105 27.40 2.83 11.30
C PHE A 105 27.31 2.79 12.83
N GLY A 106 26.10 2.66 13.40
CA GLY A 106 25.87 2.65 14.86
C GLY A 106 26.17 3.99 15.52
N GLY A 107 26.32 3.98 16.87
CA GLY A 107 26.66 5.16 17.65
C GLY A 107 25.67 6.32 17.43
N TRP A 108 26.17 7.54 17.32
CA TRP A 108 25.31 8.72 17.22
C TRP A 108 24.35 8.73 16.01
N ILE A 109 24.72 8.07 14.90
CA ILE A 109 23.83 7.91 13.71
C ILE A 109 22.63 7.05 14.09
N ASP A 110 22.87 5.95 14.79
CA ASP A 110 21.80 5.06 15.28
C ASP A 110 20.91 5.79 16.27
N ASP A 111 21.48 6.53 17.20
CA ASP A 111 20.73 7.32 18.19
C ASP A 111 19.87 8.40 17.51
N ALA A 112 20.43 9.12 16.54
CA ALA A 112 19.71 10.14 15.80
C ALA A 112 18.55 9.58 14.97
N VAL A 113 18.75 8.46 14.26
CA VAL A 113 17.68 7.81 13.48
C VAL A 113 16.58 7.30 14.40
N ASN A 114 16.93 6.64 15.52
CA ASN A 114 15.94 6.16 16.48
C ASN A 114 15.18 7.33 17.13
N PHE A 115 15.85 8.43 17.48
CA PHE A 115 15.18 9.64 17.96
C PHE A 115 14.14 10.18 16.97
N CYS A 116 14.49 10.27 15.67
CA CYS A 116 13.54 10.70 14.64
C CYS A 116 12.38 9.72 14.50
N VAL A 117 12.64 8.40 14.58
CA VAL A 117 11.62 7.35 14.56
C VAL A 117 10.67 7.53 15.74
N ASP A 118 11.21 7.71 16.95
CA ASP A 118 10.41 7.85 18.18
C ASP A 118 9.59 9.15 18.17
N LEU A 119 10.15 10.24 17.65
CA LEU A 119 9.44 11.51 17.46
C LEU A 119 8.24 11.35 16.52
N CYS A 120 8.43 10.71 15.36
CA CYS A 120 7.35 10.45 14.41
C CYS A 120 6.27 9.52 14.97
N MET A 121 6.67 8.50 15.74
CA MET A 121 5.75 7.52 16.32
C MET A 121 5.08 8.00 17.62
N GLY A 122 5.63 9.04 18.25
CA GLY A 122 5.06 9.66 19.47
C GLY A 122 3.83 10.53 19.20
N VAL A 123 3.62 10.93 17.95
CA VAL A 123 2.44 11.70 17.54
C VAL A 123 1.38 10.79 16.93
N PRO A 124 0.06 10.97 17.20
CA PRO A 124 -0.98 10.22 16.54
C PRO A 124 -0.81 10.32 15.00
N HIS A 125 -0.66 9.18 14.34
CA HIS A 125 -0.23 9.08 12.95
C HIS A 125 -1.06 9.95 11.98
N LEU A 126 -2.39 9.87 12.07
CA LEU A 126 -3.30 10.67 11.22
C LEU A 126 -3.14 12.17 11.48
N VAL A 127 -2.89 12.59 12.72
CA VAL A 127 -2.70 14.00 13.06
C VAL A 127 -1.42 14.53 12.43
N LEU A 128 -0.32 13.80 12.58
CA LEU A 128 0.96 14.16 11.96
C LEU A 128 0.85 14.26 10.44
N LEU A 129 0.20 13.27 9.81
CA LEU A 129 -0.02 13.25 8.37
C LEU A 129 -0.85 14.45 7.90
N LEU A 130 -1.95 14.76 8.59
CA LEU A 130 -2.79 15.93 8.29
C LEU A 130 -2.00 17.23 8.39
N LEU A 131 -1.25 17.42 9.48
CA LEU A 131 -0.46 18.62 9.70
C LEU A 131 0.57 18.83 8.58
N ILE A 132 1.30 17.76 8.19
CA ILE A 132 2.28 17.82 7.11
C ILE A 132 1.57 18.10 5.77
N SER A 133 0.45 17.40 5.48
CA SER A 133 -0.30 17.61 4.24
C SER A 133 -0.76 19.06 4.09
N ILE A 134 -1.31 19.64 5.16
CA ILE A 134 -1.76 21.04 5.17
C ILE A 134 -0.59 22.00 5.03
N ALA A 135 0.51 21.76 5.73
CA ALA A 135 1.70 22.63 5.69
C ALA A 135 2.33 22.72 4.31
N VAL A 136 2.20 21.66 3.50
CA VAL A 136 2.70 21.59 2.11
C VAL A 136 1.69 22.18 1.10
N GLY A 137 0.49 22.57 1.56
CA GLY A 137 -0.55 23.18 0.71
C GLY A 137 -1.66 22.23 0.29
N GLY A 138 -1.76 21.04 0.88
CA GLY A 138 -2.81 20.04 0.59
C GLY A 138 -2.72 19.40 -0.79
N GLY A 139 -3.85 18.89 -1.29
CA GLY A 139 -3.92 18.23 -2.59
C GLY A 139 -3.15 16.91 -2.66
N ALA A 140 -2.99 16.38 -3.86
CA ALA A 140 -2.27 15.11 -4.07
C ALA A 140 -0.81 15.17 -3.58
N ASN A 141 -0.11 16.28 -3.83
CA ASN A 141 1.27 16.47 -3.38
C ASN A 141 1.38 16.52 -1.85
N GLY A 142 0.46 17.23 -1.18
CA GLY A 142 0.41 17.28 0.27
C GLY A 142 0.19 15.90 0.91
N VAL A 143 -0.74 15.12 0.34
CA VAL A 143 -0.99 13.74 0.80
C VAL A 143 0.23 12.84 0.58
N ILE A 144 0.81 12.86 -0.62
CA ILE A 144 2.01 12.06 -0.92
C ILE A 144 3.13 12.40 0.06
N PHE A 145 3.40 13.71 0.23
CA PHE A 145 4.47 14.15 1.13
C PHE A 145 4.17 13.78 2.58
N GLY A 146 2.92 13.96 3.04
CA GLY A 146 2.49 13.54 4.36
C GLY A 146 2.69 12.04 4.60
N VAL A 147 2.26 11.18 3.66
CA VAL A 147 2.46 9.73 3.74
C VAL A 147 3.95 9.38 3.72
N VAL A 148 4.73 9.97 2.82
CA VAL A 148 6.19 9.73 2.74
C VAL A 148 6.87 10.05 4.05
N CYS A 149 6.56 11.17 4.68
CA CYS A 149 7.18 11.61 5.92
C CYS A 149 6.74 10.82 7.17
N THR A 150 5.62 10.10 7.11
CA THR A 150 5.05 9.44 8.29
C THR A 150 5.13 7.91 8.27
N HIS A 151 5.33 7.27 7.10
CA HIS A 151 5.29 5.80 6.99
C HIS A 151 6.66 5.12 7.05
N TRP A 152 7.77 5.84 6.87
CA TRP A 152 9.11 5.28 6.89
C TRP A 152 9.54 4.70 8.26
N PRO A 153 9.08 5.19 9.46
CA PRO A 153 9.62 4.76 10.73
C PRO A 153 9.44 3.27 11.01
N GLY A 154 8.26 2.72 10.74
CA GLY A 154 7.96 1.31 10.97
C GLY A 154 8.86 0.38 10.15
N LEU A 155 9.00 0.66 8.85
CA LEU A 155 9.85 -0.15 7.97
C LEU A 155 11.34 0.06 8.28
N THR A 156 11.75 1.26 8.73
CA THR A 156 13.12 1.54 9.19
C THR A 156 13.52 0.63 10.34
N ARG A 157 12.64 0.42 11.33
CA ARG A 157 12.90 -0.50 12.45
C ARG A 157 13.08 -1.94 11.96
N ILE A 158 12.26 -2.39 11.01
CA ILE A 158 12.37 -3.73 10.43
C ILE A 158 13.70 -3.88 9.69
N VAL A 159 14.02 -2.97 8.79
CA VAL A 159 15.29 -2.98 8.03
C VAL A 159 16.48 -2.95 8.98
N ARG A 160 16.46 -2.08 10.00
CA ARG A 160 17.51 -1.99 11.02
C ARG A 160 17.71 -3.33 11.74
N ALA A 161 16.62 -3.97 12.18
CA ALA A 161 16.70 -5.26 12.87
C ALA A 161 17.33 -6.35 12.00
N GLU A 162 16.89 -6.46 10.74
CA GLU A 162 17.45 -7.40 9.76
C GLU A 162 18.93 -7.17 9.52
N VAL A 163 19.33 -5.91 9.29
CA VAL A 163 20.74 -5.55 9.09
C VAL A 163 21.59 -5.90 10.31
N MET A 164 21.08 -5.64 11.52
CA MET A 164 21.78 -6.00 12.77
C MET A 164 21.95 -7.51 12.91
N GLN A 165 20.93 -8.28 12.58
CA GLN A 165 20.98 -9.74 12.60
C GLN A 165 22.05 -10.28 11.64
N ILE A 166 22.05 -9.81 10.38
CA ILE A 166 23.02 -10.24 9.37
C ILE A 166 24.43 -9.81 9.75
N ARG A 167 24.61 -8.60 10.30
CA ARG A 167 25.91 -8.09 10.76
C ARG A 167 26.54 -8.96 11.85
N SER A 168 25.73 -9.66 12.63
CA SER A 168 26.21 -10.56 13.70
C SER A 168 26.64 -11.94 13.18
N THR A 169 26.39 -12.28 11.92
CA THR A 169 26.71 -13.58 11.33
C THR A 169 28.23 -13.79 11.18
N GLN A 170 28.66 -15.04 11.24
CA GLN A 170 30.09 -15.41 11.21
C GLN A 170 30.78 -14.94 9.92
N TYR A 171 30.15 -15.09 8.76
CA TYR A 171 30.75 -14.71 7.48
C TYR A 171 30.96 -13.20 7.35
N VAL A 172 30.08 -12.37 7.91
CA VAL A 172 30.26 -10.92 7.97
C VAL A 172 31.39 -10.54 8.92
N GLN A 173 31.49 -11.22 10.06
CA GLN A 173 32.59 -10.99 11.01
C GLN A 173 33.95 -11.37 10.41
N VAL A 174 34.03 -12.48 9.67
CA VAL A 174 35.24 -12.90 8.95
C VAL A 174 35.63 -11.86 7.90
N ALA A 175 34.68 -11.42 7.06
CA ALA A 175 34.93 -10.38 6.06
C ALA A 175 35.49 -9.09 6.69
N ARG A 176 34.95 -8.71 7.87
CA ARG A 176 35.46 -7.55 8.64
C ARG A 176 36.88 -7.76 9.15
N LYS A 177 37.20 -8.97 9.68
CA LYS A 177 38.58 -9.31 10.14
C LYS A 177 39.58 -9.36 8.99
N MET A 178 39.10 -9.68 7.76
CA MET A 178 39.92 -9.64 6.54
C MET A 178 40.13 -8.21 6.00
N GLY A 179 39.72 -7.17 6.72
CA GLY A 179 39.97 -5.77 6.38
C GLY A 179 39.01 -5.19 5.33
N LYS A 180 37.92 -5.87 5.01
CA LYS A 180 36.90 -5.32 4.09
C LYS A 180 36.21 -4.11 4.68
N SER A 181 36.01 -3.05 3.88
CA SER A 181 35.34 -1.83 4.32
C SER A 181 33.88 -2.07 4.70
N ARG A 182 33.34 -1.21 5.57
CA ARG A 182 31.91 -1.28 5.98
C ARG A 182 30.96 -1.20 4.78
N LEU A 183 31.27 -0.34 3.82
CA LEU A 183 30.45 -0.17 2.60
C LEU A 183 30.52 -1.42 1.72
N HIS A 184 31.70 -2.03 1.57
CA HIS A 184 31.85 -3.28 0.80
C HIS A 184 31.02 -4.42 1.43
N ILE A 185 31.09 -4.57 2.75
CA ILE A 185 30.30 -5.58 3.49
C ILE A 185 28.81 -5.29 3.33
N ALA A 186 28.40 -4.01 3.45
CA ALA A 186 27.01 -3.62 3.27
C ALA A 186 26.46 -4.03 1.90
N MET A 187 27.16 -3.66 0.83
CA MET A 187 26.68 -3.88 -0.55
C MET A 187 26.74 -5.35 -0.99
N GLN A 188 27.76 -6.10 -0.57
CA GLN A 188 27.96 -7.48 -1.01
C GLN A 188 27.31 -8.55 -0.11
N HIS A 189 27.15 -8.25 1.17
CA HIS A 189 26.68 -9.25 2.13
C HIS A 189 25.36 -8.87 2.82
N ILE A 190 25.14 -7.60 3.13
CA ILE A 190 23.97 -7.19 3.91
C ILE A 190 22.78 -6.89 2.99
N VAL A 191 22.94 -5.97 2.04
CA VAL A 191 21.84 -5.52 1.17
C VAL A 191 21.16 -6.67 0.43
N PRO A 192 21.87 -7.64 -0.20
CA PRO A 192 21.20 -8.75 -0.90
C PRO A 192 20.35 -9.63 0.01
N HIS A 193 20.73 -9.77 1.29
CA HIS A 193 19.98 -10.58 2.25
C HIS A 193 18.77 -9.83 2.85
N VAL A 194 18.88 -8.51 3.02
CA VAL A 194 17.79 -7.66 3.53
C VAL A 194 16.73 -7.40 2.46
N PHE A 195 17.15 -7.41 1.19
CA PHE A 195 16.29 -7.02 0.04
C PHE A 195 14.97 -7.80 -0.05
N PRO A 196 14.92 -9.14 0.11
CA PRO A 196 13.67 -9.87 0.07
C PRO A 196 12.69 -9.42 1.17
N GLN A 197 13.15 -9.26 2.39
CA GLN A 197 12.33 -8.78 3.51
C GLN A 197 11.89 -7.33 3.32
N TYR A 198 12.76 -6.48 2.78
CA TYR A 198 12.43 -5.10 2.40
C TYR A 198 11.28 -5.05 1.38
N ILE A 199 11.30 -5.90 0.34
CA ILE A 199 10.23 -5.95 -0.66
C ILE A 199 8.89 -6.35 -0.02
N VAL A 200 8.90 -7.32 0.88
CA VAL A 200 7.70 -7.69 1.65
C VAL A 200 7.19 -6.48 2.46
N GLY A 201 8.09 -5.78 3.16
CA GLY A 201 7.76 -4.58 3.92
C GLY A 201 7.19 -3.47 3.04
N LEU A 202 7.78 -3.24 1.85
CA LEU A 202 7.28 -2.30 0.86
C LEU A 202 5.84 -2.64 0.45
N VAL A 203 5.55 -3.90 0.10
CA VAL A 203 4.20 -4.31 -0.32
C VAL A 203 3.19 -4.10 0.81
N LEU A 204 3.57 -4.35 2.05
CA LEU A 204 2.70 -4.14 3.21
C LEU A 204 2.51 -2.66 3.60
N LEU A 205 3.35 -1.75 3.08
CA LEU A 205 3.10 -0.31 3.24
C LEU A 205 1.95 0.20 2.35
N PHE A 206 1.70 -0.42 1.19
CA PHE A 206 0.66 0.05 0.25
C PHE A 206 -0.74 0.12 0.86
N PRO A 207 -1.26 -0.93 1.54
CA PRO A 207 -2.57 -0.89 2.18
C PRO A 207 -2.73 0.29 3.12
N HIS A 208 -1.71 0.56 3.94
CA HIS A 208 -1.71 1.68 4.87
C HIS A 208 -1.69 3.02 4.14
N ALA A 209 -0.84 3.16 3.12
CA ALA A 209 -0.74 4.39 2.33
C ALA A 209 -2.05 4.74 1.63
N ILE A 210 -2.74 3.75 1.01
CA ILE A 210 -4.03 3.94 0.33
C ILE A 210 -5.13 4.33 1.33
N LEU A 211 -5.19 3.65 2.49
CA LEU A 211 -6.19 3.96 3.52
C LEU A 211 -5.98 5.36 4.10
N HIS A 212 -4.73 5.77 4.32
CA HIS A 212 -4.42 7.10 4.83
C HIS A 212 -4.67 8.19 3.79
N GLU A 213 -4.36 7.95 2.51
CA GLU A 213 -4.75 8.84 1.42
C GLU A 213 -6.26 9.03 1.40
N ALA A 214 -7.02 7.92 1.35
CA ALA A 214 -8.47 7.98 1.34
C ALA A 214 -9.04 8.66 2.60
N GLY A 215 -8.46 8.43 3.78
CA GLY A 215 -8.85 9.05 5.04
C GLY A 215 -8.63 10.55 5.07
N VAL A 216 -7.46 11.04 4.66
CA VAL A 216 -7.14 12.48 4.58
C VAL A 216 -8.02 13.18 3.56
N THR A 217 -8.23 12.52 2.40
CA THR A 217 -9.10 13.03 1.34
C THR A 217 -10.56 13.05 1.79
N PHE A 218 -11.02 12.02 2.51
CA PHE A 218 -12.36 11.97 3.13
C PHE A 218 -12.59 13.13 4.10
N LEU A 219 -11.59 13.50 4.90
CA LEU A 219 -11.64 14.63 5.83
C LEU A 219 -11.58 16.00 5.14
N GLY A 220 -11.36 16.04 3.82
CA GLY A 220 -11.33 17.28 3.02
C GLY A 220 -9.96 17.96 2.94
N TYR A 221 -8.90 17.33 3.44
CA TYR A 221 -7.53 17.86 3.41
C TYR A 221 -6.63 17.18 2.37
N GLY A 222 -7.20 16.32 1.54
CA GLY A 222 -6.49 15.60 0.49
C GLY A 222 -6.74 16.16 -0.90
N LEU A 223 -7.18 15.31 -1.83
CA LEU A 223 -7.38 15.64 -3.23
C LEU A 223 -8.52 16.66 -3.42
N SER A 224 -8.51 17.34 -4.58
CA SER A 224 -9.55 18.32 -4.95
C SER A 224 -10.88 17.61 -5.23
N LEU A 225 -12.00 18.30 -4.95
CA LEU A 225 -13.36 17.77 -5.13
C LEU A 225 -13.69 17.37 -6.57
N ASP A 226 -12.96 17.90 -7.54
CA ASP A 226 -13.16 17.59 -8.97
C ASP A 226 -12.51 16.25 -9.38
N THR A 227 -11.65 15.68 -8.52
CA THR A 227 -10.98 14.41 -8.82
C THR A 227 -11.81 13.23 -8.33
N PRO A 228 -11.96 12.17 -9.13
CA PRO A 228 -12.73 10.99 -8.74
C PRO A 228 -11.93 10.07 -7.81
N ALA A 229 -11.47 10.59 -6.64
CA ALA A 229 -10.80 9.77 -5.62
C ALA A 229 -11.82 9.09 -4.69
N VAL A 230 -11.49 7.88 -4.18
CA VAL A 230 -12.41 7.13 -3.32
C VAL A 230 -12.75 7.90 -2.05
N GLY A 231 -11.78 8.59 -1.43
CA GLY A 231 -12.00 9.42 -0.24
C GLY A 231 -13.01 10.54 -0.49
N ILE A 232 -12.99 11.17 -1.69
CA ILE A 232 -13.97 12.19 -2.07
C ILE A 232 -15.35 11.58 -2.26
N ILE A 233 -15.44 10.44 -2.96
CA ILE A 233 -16.71 9.74 -3.17
C ILE A 233 -17.35 9.41 -1.82
N LEU A 234 -16.59 8.89 -0.87
CA LEU A 234 -17.06 8.58 0.47
C LEU A 234 -17.49 9.85 1.25
N SER A 235 -16.72 10.92 1.18
CA SER A 235 -17.05 12.20 1.82
C SER A 235 -18.33 12.81 1.26
N GLU A 236 -18.51 12.80 -0.06
CA GLU A 236 -19.74 13.25 -0.70
C GLU A 236 -20.94 12.38 -0.28
N SER A 237 -20.76 11.05 -0.22
CA SER A 237 -21.82 10.10 0.11
C SER A 237 -22.40 10.30 1.51
N MET A 238 -21.59 10.70 2.48
CA MET A 238 -22.03 10.97 3.86
C MET A 238 -23.21 11.95 3.93
N LYS A 239 -23.23 12.95 3.04
CA LYS A 239 -24.29 13.95 2.98
C LYS A 239 -25.65 13.38 2.53
N TYR A 240 -25.65 12.21 1.90
CA TYR A 240 -26.83 11.59 1.30
C TYR A 240 -27.26 10.30 1.98
N LEU A 241 -26.53 9.81 2.97
CA LEU A 241 -26.91 8.60 3.73
C LEU A 241 -28.29 8.76 4.41
N ALA A 242 -28.53 9.92 5.04
CA ALA A 242 -29.81 10.21 5.66
C ALA A 242 -30.98 10.30 4.67
N THR A 243 -30.71 10.47 3.39
CA THR A 243 -31.74 10.50 2.33
C THR A 243 -32.01 9.13 1.70
N GLY A 244 -31.44 8.05 2.27
CA GLY A 244 -31.63 6.67 1.84
C GLY A 244 -30.71 6.21 0.72
N MET A 245 -29.79 7.07 0.23
CA MET A 245 -28.83 6.70 -0.84
C MET A 245 -27.57 6.04 -0.26
N TRP A 246 -27.76 4.92 0.45
CA TRP A 246 -26.69 4.18 1.11
C TRP A 246 -25.65 3.60 0.15
N TRP A 247 -26.04 3.28 -1.08
CA TRP A 247 -25.17 2.68 -2.10
C TRP A 247 -23.99 3.56 -2.50
N LEU A 248 -24.14 4.91 -2.37
CA LEU A 248 -23.10 5.87 -2.71
C LEU A 248 -21.83 5.70 -1.84
N GLY A 249 -21.97 5.28 -0.59
CA GLY A 249 -20.87 5.02 0.31
C GLY A 249 -20.51 3.54 0.40
N PHE A 250 -21.51 2.66 0.36
CA PHE A 250 -21.34 1.22 0.56
C PHE A 250 -20.45 0.57 -0.51
N PHE A 251 -20.78 0.74 -1.78
CA PHE A 251 -20.02 0.10 -2.87
C PHE A 251 -18.60 0.63 -3.01
N PRO A 252 -18.34 1.95 -3.02
CA PRO A 252 -16.96 2.46 -3.04
C PRO A 252 -16.17 2.07 -1.80
N GLY A 253 -16.82 2.05 -0.62
CA GLY A 253 -16.18 1.61 0.62
C GLY A 253 -15.76 0.14 0.59
N ILE A 254 -16.66 -0.76 0.17
CA ILE A 254 -16.32 -2.19 0.00
C ILE A 254 -15.24 -2.38 -1.06
N ALA A 255 -15.32 -1.68 -2.20
CA ALA A 255 -14.33 -1.78 -3.25
C ALA A 255 -12.93 -1.36 -2.77
N LEU A 256 -12.83 -0.29 -1.96
CA LEU A 256 -11.59 0.11 -1.31
C LEU A 256 -11.08 -0.98 -0.35
N LEU A 257 -11.95 -1.53 0.50
CA LEU A 257 -11.56 -2.58 1.45
C LEU A 257 -11.09 -3.85 0.75
N LEU A 258 -11.71 -4.24 -0.37
CA LEU A 258 -11.28 -5.39 -1.16
C LEU A 258 -9.89 -5.17 -1.77
N VAL A 259 -9.60 -3.98 -2.30
CA VAL A 259 -8.27 -3.63 -2.82
C VAL A 259 -7.23 -3.68 -1.70
N VAL A 260 -7.51 -3.09 -0.54
CA VAL A 260 -6.64 -3.10 0.63
C VAL A 260 -6.38 -4.53 1.12
N HIS A 261 -7.45 -5.35 1.22
CA HIS A 261 -7.34 -6.75 1.62
C HIS A 261 -6.50 -7.57 0.62
N LEU A 262 -6.67 -7.32 -0.66
CA LEU A 262 -5.88 -7.99 -1.71
C LEU A 262 -4.39 -7.66 -1.58
N PHE A 263 -4.02 -6.40 -1.36
CA PHE A 263 -2.62 -6.01 -1.11
C PHE A 263 -2.06 -6.66 0.16
N ASN A 264 -2.82 -6.67 1.27
CA ASN A 264 -2.40 -7.33 2.50
C ASN A 264 -2.15 -8.83 2.26
N SER A 265 -3.09 -9.50 1.59
CA SER A 265 -2.95 -10.92 1.27
C SER A 265 -1.73 -11.21 0.40
N ILE A 266 -1.46 -10.38 -0.61
CA ILE A 266 -0.24 -10.49 -1.44
C ILE A 266 1.00 -10.38 -0.55
N GLY A 267 1.06 -9.39 0.35
CA GLY A 267 2.18 -9.20 1.27
C GLY A 267 2.39 -10.39 2.22
N ASP A 268 1.30 -10.94 2.78
CA ASP A 268 1.37 -12.10 3.68
C ASP A 268 1.83 -13.37 2.92
N TYR A 269 1.33 -13.62 1.72
CA TYR A 269 1.81 -14.72 0.89
C TYR A 269 3.27 -14.53 0.44
N MET A 270 3.73 -13.29 0.23
CA MET A 270 5.14 -13.00 -0.04
C MET A 270 6.02 -13.32 1.16
N LYS A 271 5.58 -13.02 2.40
CA LYS A 271 6.31 -13.44 3.62
C LYS A 271 6.55 -14.95 3.62
N ILE A 272 5.51 -15.75 3.32
CA ILE A 272 5.61 -17.21 3.28
C ILE A 272 6.64 -17.67 2.23
N LEU A 273 6.73 -16.99 1.07
CA LEU A 273 7.70 -17.35 0.03
C LEU A 273 9.14 -16.98 0.39
N VAL A 274 9.32 -15.90 1.16
CA VAL A 274 10.64 -15.39 1.58
C VAL A 274 11.16 -16.13 2.81
N ASP A 275 10.27 -16.70 3.65
CA ASP A 275 10.68 -17.45 4.85
C ASP A 275 11.34 -18.79 4.49
N PRO A 276 12.63 -19.00 4.85
CA PRO A 276 13.32 -20.26 4.58
C PRO A 276 12.73 -21.48 5.31
N GLN A 277 12.03 -21.26 6.43
CA GLN A 277 11.44 -22.35 7.24
C GLN A 277 10.17 -22.91 6.60
N SER A 278 9.40 -22.08 5.90
CA SER A 278 8.20 -22.51 5.17
C SER A 278 8.47 -23.47 4.00
N SER A 279 9.74 -23.68 3.67
CA SER A 279 10.16 -24.60 2.60
C SER A 279 10.29 -26.07 3.03
N ARG A 280 10.10 -26.38 4.32
CA ARG A 280 10.30 -27.71 4.90
C ARG A 280 8.98 -28.44 5.22
N GLU A 281 7.83 -27.77 5.06
CA GLU A 281 6.48 -28.35 5.12
C GLU A 281 5.87 -28.49 3.72
#